data_cc94e4f35201ef3820d303c872fc7008
#
_entry.id   cc94e4f35201ef3820d303c872fc7008
#
_cell.length_a   1.000
_cell.length_b   1.000
_cell.length_c   1.000
_cell.angle_alpha   90.00
_cell.angle_beta   90.00
_cell.angle_gamma   90.00
#
_symmetry.space_group_name_H-M   'P 1'
#
loop_
_entity.id
_entity.type
_entity.pdbx_description
1 polymer ?
#
loop_
_entity_poly.entity_id
_entity_poly.type
_entity_poly.pdbx_seq_one_letter_code
_entity_poly.pdbx_strand_id
1 'polypeptide(L)'
;EELASIIREDKIDGIMLMSCDPKGANKEALKAAAEKKIPLAGTGGTSMANTQSMGCRVIAASGTTGTTNRTRAISAVSAFSKEWKLKYSPIIGSSGSSKVQEGSVWKRINFRGIMMASMPGFIAMALCLALSKIPGLAGLEDIFNTLVGFLPIVLAAIAAKQISGLDEVGIVAGIVGGALSVDGGIIGGLVVGIIAGILAYYIITLCFKYKVPGTTANIAAGGFAGLISGLAGMYLVAPAAGWVGNMIKMAIDWALNYNAIL
;
A
#
# COMPACT_ATOMS: atom_id res chain seq x y z
N GLU A 1 13.44 -35.99 2.31
CA GLU A 1 13.20 -37.12 3.24
C GLU A 1 13.25 -36.66 4.70
N GLU A 2 14.25 -35.91 5.13
CA GLU A 2 14.40 -35.41 6.49
C GLU A 2 13.16 -34.64 6.98
N LEU A 3 12.65 -33.70 6.18
CA LEU A 3 11.40 -32.98 6.51
C LEU A 3 10.18 -33.91 6.60
N ALA A 4 10.15 -34.98 5.83
CA ALA A 4 9.05 -35.94 5.88
C ALA A 4 9.09 -36.75 7.17
N SER A 5 10.28 -37.12 7.67
CA SER A 5 10.40 -37.82 8.96
C SER A 5 10.00 -36.92 10.13
N ILE A 6 10.47 -35.68 10.14
CA ILE A 6 10.04 -34.67 11.14
C ILE A 6 8.51 -34.50 11.16
N ILE A 7 7.89 -34.39 9.98
CA ILE A 7 6.42 -34.27 9.87
C ILE A 7 5.71 -35.51 10.40
N ARG A 8 6.30 -36.71 10.24
CA ARG A 8 5.69 -37.96 10.76
C ARG A 8 5.92 -38.17 12.24
N GLU A 9 7.03 -37.71 12.78
CA GLU A 9 7.43 -37.96 14.18
C GLU A 9 6.93 -36.87 15.12
N ASP A 10 7.01 -35.61 14.70
CA ASP A 10 6.67 -34.48 15.53
C ASP A 10 5.19 -34.08 15.48
N LYS A 11 4.72 -33.44 16.56
CA LYS A 11 3.41 -32.83 16.61
C LYS A 11 3.47 -31.47 15.91
N ILE A 12 3.10 -31.47 14.63
CA ILE A 12 3.03 -30.24 13.80
C ILE A 12 1.56 -29.89 13.60
N ASP A 13 1.16 -28.71 14.08
CA ASP A 13 -0.23 -28.25 14.02
C ASP A 13 -0.56 -27.56 12.68
N GLY A 14 0.43 -27.11 11.94
CA GLY A 14 0.24 -26.47 10.63
C GLY A 14 1.55 -26.24 9.89
N ILE A 15 1.48 -26.12 8.57
CA ILE A 15 2.64 -25.92 7.71
C ILE A 15 2.42 -24.71 6.82
N MET A 16 3.39 -23.79 6.78
CA MET A 16 3.38 -22.66 5.85
C MET A 16 4.35 -22.92 4.69
N LEU A 17 3.84 -22.84 3.49
CA LEU A 17 4.57 -23.10 2.26
C LEU A 17 4.95 -21.79 1.56
N MET A 18 6.25 -21.54 1.45
CA MET A 18 6.81 -20.40 0.73
C MET A 18 7.69 -20.92 -0.40
N SER A 19 7.35 -20.57 -1.66
CA SER A 19 8.08 -21.03 -2.85
C SER A 19 8.26 -22.56 -2.90
N CYS A 20 7.19 -23.30 -2.59
CA CYS A 20 7.20 -24.77 -2.55
C CYS A 20 7.25 -25.38 -3.94
N ASP A 21 8.05 -26.44 -4.10
CA ASP A 21 8.05 -27.32 -5.28
C ASP A 21 7.37 -28.67 -4.95
N PRO A 22 6.05 -28.79 -5.21
CA PRO A 22 5.29 -29.99 -4.83
C PRO A 22 5.65 -31.23 -5.62
N LYS A 23 6.19 -31.08 -6.82
CA LYS A 23 6.54 -32.20 -7.72
C LYS A 23 7.99 -32.63 -7.59
N GLY A 24 8.84 -31.80 -7.00
CA GLY A 24 10.26 -32.03 -6.81
C GLY A 24 10.65 -32.13 -5.33
N ALA A 25 11.44 -31.17 -4.86
CA ALA A 25 12.11 -31.22 -3.56
C ALA A 25 11.19 -31.40 -2.34
N ASN A 26 9.95 -30.90 -2.41
CA ASN A 26 9.02 -30.98 -1.28
C ASN A 26 8.02 -32.12 -1.35
N LYS A 27 8.08 -32.98 -2.36
CA LYS A 27 7.09 -34.03 -2.63
C LYS A 27 6.87 -34.98 -1.45
N GLU A 28 7.91 -35.51 -0.85
CA GLU A 28 7.78 -36.47 0.25
C GLU A 28 7.27 -35.82 1.55
N ALA A 29 7.70 -34.57 1.81
CA ALA A 29 7.20 -33.82 2.95
C ALA A 29 5.69 -33.52 2.82
N LEU A 30 5.23 -33.20 1.60
CA LEU A 30 3.81 -32.97 1.33
C LEU A 30 2.97 -34.24 1.42
N LYS A 31 3.51 -35.38 0.99
CA LYS A 31 2.84 -36.67 1.22
C LYS A 31 2.64 -36.95 2.71
N ALA A 32 3.69 -36.78 3.51
CA ALA A 32 3.60 -36.94 4.96
C ALA A 32 2.56 -36.00 5.62
N ALA A 33 2.51 -34.74 5.13
CA ALA A 33 1.51 -33.78 5.58
C ALA A 33 0.08 -34.14 5.17
N ALA A 34 -0.09 -34.71 3.97
CA ALA A 34 -1.39 -35.22 3.51
C ALA A 34 -1.87 -36.44 4.33
N GLU A 35 -0.96 -37.38 4.61
CA GLU A 35 -1.24 -38.56 5.47
C GLU A 35 -1.78 -38.16 6.86
N LYS A 36 -1.17 -37.13 7.46
CA LYS A 36 -1.58 -36.60 8.77
C LYS A 36 -2.69 -35.55 8.71
N LYS A 37 -3.18 -35.19 7.52
CA LYS A 37 -4.20 -34.13 7.30
C LYS A 37 -3.85 -32.78 7.96
N ILE A 38 -2.56 -32.45 8.02
CA ILE A 38 -2.09 -31.21 8.61
C ILE A 38 -2.58 -30.03 7.77
N PRO A 39 -3.14 -28.96 8.38
CA PRO A 39 -3.55 -27.77 7.64
C PRO A 39 -2.34 -27.05 7.06
N LEU A 40 -2.45 -26.67 5.78
CA LEU A 40 -1.40 -25.98 5.04
C LEU A 40 -1.91 -24.63 4.54
N ALA A 41 -1.08 -23.61 4.70
CA ALA A 41 -1.27 -22.33 4.05
C ALA A 41 -0.03 -21.98 3.24
N GLY A 42 -0.18 -21.27 2.12
CA GLY A 42 1.01 -20.96 1.34
C GLY A 42 0.83 -19.95 0.23
N THR A 43 1.93 -19.70 -0.47
CA THR A 43 2.01 -18.76 -1.59
C THR A 43 2.35 -19.48 -2.89
N GLY A 44 1.80 -18.98 -4.01
CA GLY A 44 1.99 -19.53 -5.35
C GLY A 44 0.76 -20.26 -5.86
N GLY A 45 0.15 -19.75 -6.95
CA GLY A 45 -1.09 -20.30 -7.50
C GLY A 45 -0.93 -21.77 -7.94
N THR A 46 -0.02 -22.04 -8.85
CA THR A 46 0.23 -23.38 -9.41
C THR A 46 0.80 -24.35 -8.37
N SER A 47 1.73 -23.90 -7.54
CA SER A 47 2.30 -24.74 -6.46
C SER A 47 1.23 -25.17 -5.47
N MET A 48 0.36 -24.24 -5.04
CA MET A 48 -0.72 -24.56 -4.10
C MET A 48 -1.80 -25.46 -4.71
N ALA A 49 -2.13 -25.25 -5.98
CA ALA A 49 -3.04 -26.15 -6.72
C ALA A 49 -2.47 -27.59 -6.82
N ASN A 50 -1.18 -27.72 -7.16
CA ASN A 50 -0.49 -29.01 -7.19
C ASN A 50 -0.45 -29.64 -5.79
N THR A 51 -0.20 -28.88 -4.73
CA THR A 51 -0.24 -29.34 -3.34
C THR A 51 -1.62 -29.89 -2.98
N GLN A 52 -2.67 -29.18 -3.36
CA GLN A 52 -4.05 -29.63 -3.13
C GLN A 52 -4.38 -30.90 -3.91
N SER A 53 -3.92 -31.04 -5.16
CA SER A 53 -4.11 -32.25 -5.99
C SER A 53 -3.40 -33.48 -5.42
N MET A 54 -2.39 -33.30 -4.57
CA MET A 54 -1.72 -34.40 -3.82
C MET A 54 -2.49 -34.85 -2.58
N GLY A 55 -3.67 -34.32 -2.33
CA GLY A 55 -4.50 -34.67 -1.16
C GLY A 55 -4.18 -33.85 0.10
N CYS A 56 -3.33 -32.84 0.00
CA CYS A 56 -3.02 -31.98 1.15
C CYS A 56 -4.20 -31.07 1.51
N ARG A 57 -4.36 -30.80 2.80
CA ARG A 57 -5.39 -29.94 3.34
C ARG A 57 -4.97 -28.47 3.25
N VAL A 58 -5.19 -27.83 2.12
CA VAL A 58 -4.89 -26.41 1.91
C VAL A 58 -6.01 -25.54 2.47
N ILE A 59 -5.74 -24.77 3.52
CA ILE A 59 -6.70 -23.87 4.18
C ILE A 59 -6.61 -22.42 3.68
N ALA A 60 -5.46 -22.03 3.12
CA ALA A 60 -5.30 -20.74 2.46
C ALA A 60 -4.23 -20.81 1.38
N ALA A 61 -4.53 -20.20 0.23
CA ALA A 61 -3.58 -20.03 -0.87
C ALA A 61 -3.59 -18.55 -1.31
N SER A 62 -2.42 -17.93 -1.35
CA SER A 62 -2.26 -16.57 -1.87
C SER A 62 -1.49 -16.62 -3.18
N GLY A 63 -2.00 -15.96 -4.24
CA GLY A 63 -1.24 -15.75 -5.47
C GLY A 63 0.00 -14.89 -5.20
N THR A 64 0.98 -14.95 -6.09
CA THR A 64 2.16 -14.08 -6.05
C THR A 64 1.88 -12.73 -6.71
N THR A 65 0.99 -12.71 -7.70
CA THR A 65 0.61 -11.52 -8.46
C THR A 65 -0.43 -10.71 -7.68
N GLY A 66 -0.23 -9.41 -7.55
CA GLY A 66 -1.16 -8.50 -6.88
C GLY A 66 -1.26 -8.67 -5.35
N THR A 67 -0.29 -9.34 -4.73
CA THR A 67 -0.20 -9.46 -3.26
C THR A 67 1.14 -8.99 -2.74
N THR A 68 1.14 -8.42 -1.54
CA THR A 68 2.36 -8.04 -0.81
C THR A 68 2.75 -9.14 0.18
N ASN A 69 3.99 -9.16 0.64
CA ASN A 69 4.44 -10.13 1.65
C ASN A 69 3.60 -10.04 2.92
N ARG A 70 3.20 -8.82 3.29
CA ARG A 70 2.36 -8.58 4.47
C ARG A 70 0.97 -9.15 4.30
N THR A 71 0.30 -8.90 3.18
CA THR A 71 -1.06 -9.40 2.94
C THR A 71 -1.08 -10.92 2.81
N ARG A 72 -0.02 -11.54 2.29
CA ARG A 72 0.16 -13.00 2.26
C ARG A 72 0.28 -13.56 3.68
N ALA A 73 1.12 -12.95 4.52
CA ALA A 73 1.30 -13.36 5.91
C ALA A 73 -0.01 -13.23 6.71
N ILE A 74 -0.71 -12.11 6.59
CA ILE A 74 -2.01 -11.90 7.26
C ILE A 74 -3.03 -12.94 6.80
N SER A 75 -3.11 -13.24 5.50
CA SER A 75 -4.02 -14.25 4.95
C SER A 75 -3.75 -15.63 5.55
N ALA A 76 -2.49 -16.05 5.59
CA ALA A 76 -2.08 -17.33 6.16
C ALA A 76 -2.38 -17.43 7.67
N VAL A 77 -1.96 -16.41 8.44
CA VAL A 77 -2.19 -16.38 9.90
C VAL A 77 -3.68 -16.34 10.23
N SER A 78 -4.48 -15.58 9.47
CA SER A 78 -5.94 -15.54 9.65
C SER A 78 -6.58 -16.91 9.41
N ALA A 79 -6.10 -17.67 8.40
CA ALA A 79 -6.60 -19.00 8.11
C ALA A 79 -6.26 -20.02 9.22
N PHE A 80 -5.00 -20.01 9.70
CA PHE A 80 -4.60 -20.86 10.83
C PHE A 80 -5.34 -20.49 12.12
N SER A 81 -5.47 -19.21 12.42
CA SER A 81 -6.18 -18.75 13.62
C SER A 81 -7.64 -19.20 13.62
N LYS A 82 -8.29 -19.23 12.44
CA LYS A 82 -9.64 -19.77 12.30
C LYS A 82 -9.67 -21.28 12.50
N GLU A 83 -8.70 -21.99 11.94
CA GLU A 83 -8.58 -23.44 12.08
C GLU A 83 -8.47 -23.86 13.53
N TRP A 84 -7.63 -23.13 14.29
CA TRP A 84 -7.39 -23.40 15.70
C TRP A 84 -8.34 -22.65 16.66
N LYS A 85 -9.37 -21.96 16.12
CA LYS A 85 -10.35 -21.17 16.90
C LYS A 85 -9.72 -20.08 17.78
N LEU A 86 -8.58 -19.55 17.35
CA LEU A 86 -7.89 -18.47 18.03
C LEU A 86 -8.50 -17.12 17.65
N LYS A 87 -8.53 -16.18 18.60
CA LYS A 87 -8.88 -14.79 18.31
C LYS A 87 -7.67 -14.09 17.68
N TYR A 88 -7.80 -13.70 16.42
CA TYR A 88 -6.78 -12.94 15.70
C TYR A 88 -7.38 -11.74 15.01
N SER A 89 -6.77 -10.58 15.23
CA SER A 89 -7.06 -9.36 14.50
C SER A 89 -5.76 -8.87 13.85
N PRO A 90 -5.70 -8.75 12.53
CA PRO A 90 -4.48 -8.30 11.86
C PRO A 90 -4.16 -6.85 12.23
N ILE A 91 -2.92 -6.61 12.66
CA ILE A 91 -2.39 -5.27 12.90
C ILE A 91 -1.74 -4.79 11.61
N ILE A 92 -2.35 -3.81 10.96
CA ILE A 92 -1.82 -3.17 9.76
C ILE A 92 -1.09 -1.91 10.19
N GLY A 93 0.24 -1.95 10.19
CA GLY A 93 1.11 -0.83 10.56
C GLY A 93 2.13 -0.51 9.48
N SER A 94 2.71 0.69 9.45
CA SER A 94 3.76 1.03 8.48
C SER A 94 5.09 0.33 8.80
N SER A 95 5.77 -0.19 7.78
CA SER A 95 7.07 -0.86 7.87
C SER A 95 8.23 0.13 7.91
N GLY A 96 8.32 1.01 8.87
CA GLY A 96 9.43 1.98 8.81
C GLY A 96 9.78 2.69 10.10
N SER A 97 9.04 2.52 11.16
CA SER A 97 9.41 3.04 12.46
C SER A 97 9.07 2.04 13.56
N SER A 98 10.01 1.83 14.42
CA SER A 98 10.09 0.84 15.50
C SER A 98 9.04 0.99 16.62
N LYS A 99 7.85 1.46 16.31
CA LYS A 99 6.69 1.42 17.21
C LYS A 99 5.46 1.09 16.36
N VAL A 100 4.95 -0.12 16.51
CA VAL A 100 3.59 -0.47 16.12
C VAL A 100 2.67 0.52 16.82
N GLN A 101 2.18 1.53 16.10
CA GLN A 101 1.17 2.43 16.65
C GLN A 101 -0.13 1.63 16.75
N GLU A 102 -0.34 1.00 17.89
CA GLU A 102 -1.65 0.54 18.32
C GLU A 102 -2.55 1.77 18.45
N GLY A 103 -3.40 2.00 17.47
CA GLY A 103 -4.30 3.16 17.51
C GLY A 103 -5.14 3.30 16.26
N SER A 104 -6.18 4.11 16.37
CA SER A 104 -7.05 4.49 15.26
C SER A 104 -6.24 4.99 14.06
N VAL A 105 -6.66 4.66 12.83
CA VAL A 105 -6.05 5.10 11.57
C VAL A 105 -5.88 6.63 11.50
N TRP A 106 -6.74 7.37 12.18
CA TRP A 106 -6.69 8.84 12.30
C TRP A 106 -5.43 9.36 12.99
N LYS A 107 -4.84 8.60 13.94
CA LYS A 107 -3.58 8.96 14.62
C LYS A 107 -2.35 8.81 13.71
N ARG A 108 -2.50 8.17 12.55
CA ARG A 108 -1.44 8.00 11.56
C ARG A 108 -1.30 9.20 10.62
N ILE A 109 -2.23 10.17 10.68
CA ILE A 109 -2.15 11.41 9.91
C ILE A 109 -1.03 12.26 10.50
N ASN A 110 0.11 12.21 9.85
CA ASN A 110 1.32 12.95 10.24
C ASN A 110 1.80 13.80 9.07
N PHE A 111 1.34 15.02 9.00
CA PHE A 111 1.70 15.98 7.94
C PHE A 111 3.22 16.17 7.83
N ARG A 112 3.91 16.28 8.98
CA ARG A 112 5.37 16.40 9.00
C ARG A 112 6.05 15.20 8.35
N GLY A 113 5.59 13.98 8.64
CA GLY A 113 6.15 12.75 8.05
C GLY A 113 5.92 12.69 6.54
N ILE A 114 4.73 13.09 6.06
CA ILE A 114 4.40 13.13 4.64
C ILE A 114 5.30 14.15 3.92
N MET A 115 5.43 15.36 4.47
CA MET A 115 6.26 16.41 3.89
C MET A 115 7.76 16.05 3.89
N MET A 116 8.26 15.44 4.97
CA MET A 116 9.65 14.98 5.00
C MET A 116 9.94 13.87 3.99
N ALA A 117 9.00 12.96 3.75
CA ALA A 117 9.16 11.91 2.75
C ALA A 117 9.14 12.44 1.31
N SER A 118 8.51 13.58 1.06
CA SER A 118 8.49 14.24 -0.27
C SER A 118 9.69 15.18 -0.52
N MET A 119 10.46 15.54 0.51
CA MET A 119 11.61 16.46 0.42
C MET A 119 12.60 16.15 -0.71
N PRO A 120 13.04 14.89 -0.94
CA PRO A 120 13.98 14.60 -2.03
C PRO A 120 13.44 15.02 -3.40
N GLY A 121 12.12 14.86 -3.62
CA GLY A 121 11.44 15.29 -4.84
C GLY A 121 11.46 16.81 -5.01
N PHE A 122 11.18 17.56 -3.95
CA PHE A 122 11.27 19.04 -3.98
C PHE A 122 12.69 19.53 -4.26
N ILE A 123 13.70 18.89 -3.68
CA ILE A 123 15.10 19.24 -3.94
C ILE A 123 15.47 18.98 -5.40
N ALA A 124 15.05 17.84 -5.96
CA ALA A 124 15.29 17.51 -7.37
C ALA A 124 14.65 18.54 -8.30
N MET A 125 13.42 18.97 -8.02
CA MET A 125 12.74 20.03 -8.78
C MET A 125 13.46 21.38 -8.67
N ALA A 126 13.88 21.77 -7.46
CA ALA A 126 14.64 23.01 -7.25
C ALA A 126 15.97 22.99 -8.03
N LEU A 127 16.66 21.84 -8.09
CA LEU A 127 17.87 21.66 -8.90
C LEU A 127 17.58 21.80 -10.40
N CYS A 128 16.50 21.20 -10.90
CA CYS A 128 16.10 21.37 -12.31
C CYS A 128 15.87 22.83 -12.65
N LEU A 129 15.16 23.57 -11.79
CA LEU A 129 14.89 24.99 -11.99
C LEU A 129 16.19 25.83 -11.91
N ALA A 130 17.07 25.56 -10.97
CA ALA A 130 18.34 26.25 -10.84
C ALA A 130 19.25 26.03 -12.07
N LEU A 131 19.34 24.78 -12.53
CA LEU A 131 20.14 24.42 -13.71
C LEU A 131 19.54 24.96 -15.00
N SER A 132 18.23 25.16 -15.11
CA SER A 132 17.59 25.75 -16.30
C SER A 132 18.03 27.20 -16.57
N LYS A 133 18.58 27.88 -15.58
CA LYS A 133 19.10 29.28 -15.73
C LYS A 133 20.50 29.33 -16.36
N ILE A 134 21.13 28.19 -16.59
CA ILE A 134 22.43 28.08 -17.27
C ILE A 134 22.19 28.14 -18.79
N PRO A 135 22.90 28.95 -19.55
CA PRO A 135 22.79 28.99 -21.01
C PRO A 135 23.01 27.61 -21.63
N GLY A 136 22.07 27.17 -22.46
CA GLY A 136 22.07 25.82 -23.08
C GLY A 136 21.28 24.77 -22.35
N LEU A 137 20.82 24.98 -21.10
CA LEU A 137 20.03 24.07 -20.31
C LEU A 137 18.59 24.53 -20.09
N ALA A 138 18.09 25.48 -20.86
CA ALA A 138 16.73 26.05 -20.71
C ALA A 138 15.61 24.99 -20.77
N GLY A 139 15.79 23.86 -21.48
CA GLY A 139 14.83 22.78 -21.54
C GLY A 139 14.55 22.07 -20.18
N LEU A 140 15.38 22.29 -19.16
CA LEU A 140 15.13 21.80 -17.80
C LEU A 140 13.95 22.53 -17.12
N GLU A 141 13.55 23.72 -17.61
CA GLU A 141 12.39 24.42 -17.10
C GLU A 141 11.07 23.68 -17.45
N ASP A 142 10.99 23.07 -18.63
CA ASP A 142 9.85 22.24 -19.03
C ASP A 142 9.77 20.96 -18.16
N ILE A 143 10.93 20.36 -17.85
CA ILE A 143 11.01 19.23 -16.95
C ILE A 143 10.54 19.63 -15.54
N PHE A 144 11.00 20.77 -15.04
CA PHE A 144 10.54 21.31 -13.75
C PHE A 144 9.02 21.49 -13.73
N ASN A 145 8.44 22.13 -14.74
CA ASN A 145 6.99 22.34 -14.84
C ASN A 145 6.22 21.03 -14.86
N THR A 146 6.72 20.03 -15.59
CA THR A 146 6.15 18.68 -15.62
C THR A 146 6.17 18.04 -14.24
N LEU A 147 7.30 18.09 -13.54
CA LEU A 147 7.43 17.52 -12.19
C LEU A 147 6.52 18.22 -11.17
N VAL A 148 6.37 19.55 -11.28
CA VAL A 148 5.43 20.32 -10.45
C VAL A 148 3.99 19.85 -10.67
N GLY A 149 3.61 19.56 -11.91
CA GLY A 149 2.29 19.03 -12.26
C GLY A 149 2.01 17.66 -11.62
N PHE A 150 3.04 16.84 -11.36
CA PHE A 150 2.91 15.54 -10.71
C PHE A 150 2.93 15.60 -9.18
N LEU A 151 3.26 16.74 -8.57
CA LEU A 151 3.34 16.86 -7.10
C LEU A 151 2.07 16.41 -6.37
N PRO A 152 0.85 16.76 -6.80
CA PRO A 152 -0.37 16.29 -6.14
C PRO A 152 -0.45 14.77 -6.07
N ILE A 153 -0.04 14.09 -7.15
CA ILE A 153 -0.05 12.62 -7.25
C ILE A 153 0.98 12.01 -6.31
N VAL A 154 2.19 12.55 -6.27
CA VAL A 154 3.28 12.07 -5.41
C VAL A 154 2.91 12.23 -3.94
N LEU A 155 2.38 13.39 -3.56
CA LEU A 155 1.94 13.64 -2.18
C LEU A 155 0.77 12.74 -1.77
N ALA A 156 -0.19 12.52 -2.67
CA ALA A 156 -1.30 11.61 -2.44
C ALA A 156 -0.81 10.17 -2.22
N ALA A 157 0.15 9.71 -3.03
CA ALA A 157 0.74 8.38 -2.89
C ALA A 157 1.47 8.20 -1.55
N ILE A 158 2.29 9.18 -1.15
CA ILE A 158 3.02 9.16 0.12
C ILE A 158 2.05 9.19 1.32
N ALA A 159 1.05 10.07 1.28
CA ALA A 159 0.04 10.20 2.32
C ALA A 159 -0.77 8.90 2.48
N ALA A 160 -1.26 8.35 1.37
CA ALA A 160 -2.04 7.13 1.37
C ALA A 160 -1.24 5.92 1.88
N LYS A 161 0.03 5.79 1.47
CA LYS A 161 0.94 4.77 2.00
C LYS A 161 1.11 4.89 3.51
N GLN A 162 1.43 6.09 4.00
CA GLN A 162 1.70 6.32 5.42
C GLN A 162 0.47 6.03 6.29
N ILE A 163 -0.70 6.47 5.88
CA ILE A 163 -1.94 6.37 6.65
C ILE A 163 -2.50 4.95 6.60
N SER A 164 -2.58 4.34 5.42
CA SER A 164 -3.07 2.97 5.30
C SER A 164 -2.17 1.95 5.99
N GLY A 165 -0.86 2.20 6.04
CA GLY A 165 0.13 1.22 6.45
C GLY A 165 0.28 0.06 5.45
N LEU A 166 -0.24 0.25 4.24
CA LEU A 166 -0.16 -0.70 3.12
C LEU A 166 0.85 -0.14 2.12
N ASP A 167 1.97 -0.82 1.91
CA ASP A 167 3.03 -0.29 1.06
C ASP A 167 2.54 -0.05 -0.37
N GLU A 168 2.49 -1.07 -1.21
CA GLU A 168 2.16 -0.91 -2.63
C GLU A 168 0.68 -0.56 -2.85
N VAL A 169 -0.21 -1.15 -2.08
CA VAL A 169 -1.66 -0.92 -2.19
C VAL A 169 -2.02 0.52 -1.84
N GLY A 170 -1.40 1.05 -0.78
CA GLY A 170 -1.58 2.45 -0.38
C GLY A 170 -1.06 3.42 -1.44
N ILE A 171 0.12 3.13 -2.02
CA ILE A 171 0.69 3.92 -3.12
C ILE A 171 -0.25 3.95 -4.31
N VAL A 172 -0.75 2.79 -4.76
CA VAL A 172 -1.67 2.70 -5.90
C VAL A 172 -2.96 3.49 -5.65
N ALA A 173 -3.57 3.34 -4.46
CA ALA A 173 -4.75 4.10 -4.09
C ALA A 173 -4.48 5.62 -4.12
N GLY A 174 -3.32 6.05 -3.61
CA GLY A 174 -2.92 7.45 -3.62
C GLY A 174 -2.63 8.00 -5.01
N ILE A 175 -1.97 7.21 -5.89
CA ILE A 175 -1.72 7.61 -7.29
C ILE A 175 -3.04 7.82 -8.04
N VAL A 176 -3.97 6.85 -7.96
CA VAL A 176 -5.26 6.95 -8.63
C VAL A 176 -6.07 8.15 -8.10
N GLY A 177 -6.13 8.29 -6.78
CA GLY A 177 -6.81 9.43 -6.15
C GLY A 177 -6.18 10.77 -6.50
N GLY A 178 -4.86 10.86 -6.43
CA GLY A 178 -4.10 12.07 -6.74
C GLY A 178 -4.22 12.49 -8.20
N ALA A 179 -4.20 11.53 -9.13
CA ALA A 179 -4.35 11.78 -10.57
C ALA A 179 -5.71 12.41 -10.93
N LEU A 180 -6.78 11.98 -10.24
CA LEU A 180 -8.12 12.55 -10.43
C LEU A 180 -8.31 13.91 -9.74
N SER A 181 -7.38 14.34 -8.90
CA SER A 181 -7.47 15.58 -8.11
C SER A 181 -6.35 16.58 -8.38
N VAL A 182 -5.67 16.47 -9.51
CA VAL A 182 -4.52 17.33 -9.89
C VAL A 182 -4.90 18.82 -9.87
N ASP A 183 -6.11 19.16 -10.29
CA ASP A 183 -6.62 20.54 -10.31
C ASP A 183 -6.71 21.18 -8.91
N GLY A 184 -6.77 20.37 -7.87
CA GLY A 184 -6.70 20.83 -6.47
C GLY A 184 -5.27 21.17 -5.99
N GLY A 185 -4.27 20.99 -6.85
CA GLY A 185 -2.86 21.24 -6.56
C GLY A 185 -2.34 20.39 -5.38
N ILE A 186 -1.28 20.89 -4.73
CA ILE A 186 -0.61 20.23 -3.61
C ILE A 186 -1.57 19.92 -2.46
N ILE A 187 -2.44 20.88 -2.11
CA ILE A 187 -3.42 20.72 -1.01
C ILE A 187 -4.44 19.65 -1.38
N GLY A 188 -4.98 19.69 -2.60
CA GLY A 188 -5.91 18.69 -3.10
C GLY A 188 -5.32 17.28 -3.07
N GLY A 189 -4.11 17.11 -3.60
CA GLY A 189 -3.40 15.84 -3.58
C GLY A 189 -3.17 15.30 -2.17
N LEU A 190 -2.77 16.16 -1.22
CA LEU A 190 -2.56 15.77 0.17
C LEU A 190 -3.86 15.29 0.84
N VAL A 191 -4.96 16.04 0.71
CA VAL A 191 -6.26 15.70 1.28
C VAL A 191 -6.79 14.40 0.68
N VAL A 192 -6.73 14.27 -0.63
CA VAL A 192 -7.16 13.05 -1.33
C VAL A 192 -6.32 11.84 -0.95
N GLY A 193 -5.01 12.02 -0.79
CA GLY A 193 -4.13 10.96 -0.30
C GLY A 193 -4.48 10.49 1.11
N ILE A 194 -4.88 11.41 2.01
CA ILE A 194 -5.38 11.07 3.34
C ILE A 194 -6.65 10.23 3.23
N ILE A 195 -7.61 10.68 2.44
CA ILE A 195 -8.88 9.96 2.22
C ILE A 195 -8.61 8.58 1.61
N ALA A 196 -7.76 8.48 0.58
CA ALA A 196 -7.38 7.23 -0.05
C ALA A 196 -6.74 6.25 0.95
N GLY A 197 -5.84 6.74 1.80
CA GLY A 197 -5.20 5.93 2.83
C GLY A 197 -6.17 5.39 3.87
N ILE A 198 -7.10 6.21 4.33
CA ILE A 198 -8.14 5.81 5.28
C ILE A 198 -9.07 4.77 4.64
N LEU A 199 -9.54 5.02 3.42
CA LEU A 199 -10.41 4.09 2.70
C LEU A 199 -9.71 2.75 2.44
N ALA A 200 -8.46 2.77 1.97
CA ALA A 200 -7.69 1.56 1.72
C ALA A 200 -7.54 0.72 2.99
N TYR A 201 -7.28 1.35 4.14
CA TYR A 201 -7.22 0.67 5.43
C TYR A 201 -8.54 -0.01 5.82
N TYR A 202 -9.66 0.70 5.69
CA TYR A 202 -10.96 0.13 6.05
C TYR A 202 -11.40 -0.96 5.08
N ILE A 203 -11.21 -0.76 3.77
CA ILE A 203 -11.60 -1.75 2.75
C ILE A 203 -10.81 -3.05 2.96
N ILE A 204 -9.48 -2.98 3.15
CA ILE A 204 -8.68 -4.20 3.35
C ILE A 204 -9.02 -4.91 4.66
N THR A 205 -9.29 -4.15 5.72
CA THR A 205 -9.73 -4.70 7.01
C THR A 205 -11.07 -5.41 6.87
N LEU A 206 -12.00 -4.82 6.13
CA LEU A 206 -13.31 -5.41 5.83
C LEU A 206 -13.16 -6.69 4.99
N CYS A 207 -12.33 -6.66 3.95
CA CYS A 207 -12.04 -7.84 3.13
C CYS A 207 -11.51 -9.01 3.96
N PHE A 208 -10.57 -8.75 4.87
CA PHE A 208 -10.04 -9.79 5.75
C PHE A 208 -11.09 -10.30 6.75
N LYS A 209 -11.94 -9.42 7.27
CA LYS A 209 -13.06 -9.83 8.14
C LYS A 209 -14.00 -10.81 7.44
N TYR A 210 -14.30 -10.58 6.16
CA TYR A 210 -15.13 -11.46 5.34
C TYR A 210 -14.33 -12.56 4.62
N LYS A 211 -13.06 -12.74 4.94
CA LYS A 211 -12.19 -13.81 4.41
C LYS A 211 -12.01 -13.76 2.90
N VAL A 212 -12.02 -12.57 2.34
CA VAL A 212 -11.71 -12.35 0.92
C VAL A 212 -10.26 -12.74 0.66
N PRO A 213 -9.95 -13.46 -0.43
CA PRO A 213 -8.58 -13.81 -0.79
C PRO A 213 -7.68 -12.57 -0.90
N GLY A 214 -6.42 -12.69 -0.47
CA GLY A 214 -5.49 -11.55 -0.36
C GLY A 214 -5.32 -10.77 -1.66
N THR A 215 -5.28 -11.43 -2.82
CA THR A 215 -5.21 -10.77 -4.13
C THR A 215 -6.42 -9.88 -4.40
N THR A 216 -7.62 -10.43 -4.19
CA THR A 216 -8.88 -9.66 -4.38
C THR A 216 -8.99 -8.52 -3.37
N ALA A 217 -8.56 -8.74 -2.13
CA ALA A 217 -8.54 -7.72 -1.08
C ALA A 217 -7.61 -6.55 -1.46
N ASN A 218 -6.42 -6.83 -2.04
CA ASN A 218 -5.50 -5.80 -2.49
C ASN A 218 -6.03 -5.00 -3.69
N ILE A 219 -6.64 -5.69 -4.67
CA ILE A 219 -7.26 -5.04 -5.83
C ILE A 219 -8.41 -4.14 -5.36
N ALA A 220 -9.25 -4.63 -4.45
CA ALA A 220 -10.35 -3.85 -3.90
C ALA A 220 -9.85 -2.64 -3.10
N ALA A 221 -8.88 -2.84 -2.21
CA ALA A 221 -8.34 -1.77 -1.38
C ALA A 221 -7.59 -0.71 -2.19
N GLY A 222 -6.78 -1.11 -3.19
CA GLY A 222 -6.05 -0.17 -4.04
C GLY A 222 -6.96 0.53 -5.04
N GLY A 223 -7.81 -0.24 -5.75
CA GLY A 223 -8.66 0.27 -6.81
C GLY A 223 -9.83 1.11 -6.27
N PHE A 224 -10.69 0.53 -5.44
CA PHE A 224 -11.87 1.27 -4.95
C PHE A 224 -11.50 2.44 -4.05
N ALA A 225 -10.49 2.30 -3.16
CA ALA A 225 -10.06 3.44 -2.35
C ALA A 225 -9.53 4.58 -3.22
N GLY A 226 -8.74 4.27 -4.25
CA GLY A 226 -8.24 5.27 -5.19
C GLY A 226 -9.35 5.95 -5.98
N LEU A 227 -10.27 5.19 -6.56
CA LEU A 227 -11.38 5.74 -7.34
C LEU A 227 -12.33 6.58 -6.49
N ILE A 228 -12.76 6.08 -5.32
CA ILE A 228 -13.71 6.81 -4.46
C ILE A 228 -13.06 8.10 -3.94
N SER A 229 -11.81 8.03 -3.48
CA SER A 229 -11.09 9.22 -3.01
C SER A 229 -10.80 10.20 -4.14
N GLY A 230 -10.50 9.70 -5.34
CA GLY A 230 -10.26 10.52 -6.52
C GLY A 230 -11.51 11.24 -7.02
N LEU A 231 -12.66 10.55 -7.07
CA LEU A 231 -13.95 11.18 -7.42
C LEU A 231 -14.33 12.24 -6.38
N ALA A 232 -14.19 11.92 -5.08
CA ALA A 232 -14.39 12.92 -4.02
C ALA A 232 -13.38 14.07 -4.17
N GLY A 233 -12.14 13.76 -4.55
CA GLY A 233 -11.11 14.72 -4.86
C GLY A 233 -11.50 15.69 -5.99
N MET A 234 -11.91 15.13 -7.10
CA MET A 234 -12.28 15.89 -8.30
C MET A 234 -13.47 16.83 -8.07
N TYR A 235 -14.52 16.33 -7.43
CA TYR A 235 -15.78 17.08 -7.31
C TYR A 235 -15.89 17.93 -6.04
N LEU A 236 -15.24 17.55 -4.95
CA LEU A 236 -15.37 18.23 -3.66
C LEU A 236 -14.07 18.91 -3.23
N VAL A 237 -12.94 18.19 -3.29
CA VAL A 237 -11.68 18.69 -2.73
C VAL A 237 -10.99 19.68 -3.68
N ALA A 238 -10.94 19.39 -4.97
CA ALA A 238 -10.22 20.23 -5.93
C ALA A 238 -10.78 21.65 -6.02
N PRO A 239 -12.12 21.87 -6.11
CA PRO A 239 -12.65 23.24 -6.10
C PRO A 239 -12.34 23.98 -4.81
N ALA A 240 -12.46 23.33 -3.65
CA ALA A 240 -12.18 23.95 -2.36
C ALA A 240 -10.69 24.24 -2.17
N ALA A 241 -9.82 23.29 -2.53
CA ALA A 241 -8.36 23.44 -2.43
C ALA A 241 -7.84 24.51 -3.40
N GLY A 242 -8.39 24.56 -4.62
CA GLY A 242 -8.07 25.59 -5.60
C GLY A 242 -8.42 27.00 -5.10
N TRP A 243 -9.57 27.14 -4.46
CA TRP A 243 -9.97 28.42 -3.83
C TRP A 243 -8.99 28.84 -2.74
N VAL A 244 -8.60 27.92 -1.84
CA VAL A 244 -7.59 28.19 -0.79
C VAL A 244 -6.23 28.51 -1.40
N GLY A 245 -5.80 27.78 -2.41
CA GLY A 245 -4.56 28.02 -3.13
C GLY A 245 -4.51 29.42 -3.75
N ASN A 246 -5.62 29.85 -4.36
CA ASN A 246 -5.73 31.20 -4.93
C ASN A 246 -5.71 32.29 -3.86
N MET A 247 -6.33 32.07 -2.69
CA MET A 247 -6.23 33.00 -1.56
C MET A 247 -4.79 33.15 -1.06
N ILE A 248 -4.06 32.05 -0.94
CA ILE A 248 -2.65 32.06 -0.54
C ILE A 248 -1.82 32.83 -1.58
N LYS A 249 -2.04 32.56 -2.87
CA LYS A 249 -1.36 33.26 -3.96
C LYS A 249 -1.64 34.77 -3.90
N MET A 250 -2.89 35.19 -3.76
CA MET A 250 -3.25 36.61 -3.62
C MET A 250 -2.58 37.24 -2.40
N ALA A 251 -2.49 36.54 -1.28
CA ALA A 251 -1.82 37.05 -0.08
C ALA A 251 -0.31 37.23 -0.29
N ILE A 252 0.33 36.30 -1.00
CA ILE A 252 1.75 36.39 -1.38
C ILE A 252 1.97 37.54 -2.34
N ASP A 253 1.17 37.64 -3.40
CA ASP A 253 1.27 38.74 -4.40
C ASP A 253 1.04 40.12 -3.74
N TRP A 254 0.08 40.18 -2.80
CA TRP A 254 -0.13 41.39 -2.02
C TRP A 254 1.10 41.77 -1.16
N ALA A 255 1.67 40.77 -0.45
CA ALA A 255 2.86 41.00 0.37
C ALA A 255 4.08 41.43 -0.44
N LEU A 256 4.31 40.83 -1.62
CA LEU A 256 5.39 41.19 -2.54
C LEU A 256 5.20 42.59 -3.11
N ASN A 257 3.96 42.99 -3.44
CA ASN A 257 3.67 44.34 -3.95
C ASN A 257 3.74 45.42 -2.88
N TYR A 258 3.47 45.05 -1.61
CA TYR A 258 3.52 46.03 -0.50
C TYR A 258 4.96 46.29 -0.04
N ASN A 259 5.86 45.35 -0.23
CA ASN A 259 7.26 45.48 0.21
C ASN A 259 8.20 45.02 -0.89
N ALA A 260 8.35 45.87 -1.94
CA ALA A 260 9.26 45.63 -3.07
C ALA A 260 10.76 45.60 -2.67
N ILE A 261 11.08 45.60 -1.37
CA ILE A 261 12.42 45.59 -0.79
C ILE A 261 12.75 44.28 -0.08
N LEU A 262 11.84 43.32 -0.06
CA LEU A 262 12.08 41.93 0.40
C LEU A 262 12.25 40.99 -0.78
#